data_9133d9bc5dbc4d49584879e823b5496b
#
_entry.id   9133d9bc5dbc4d49584879e823b5496b
#
_cell.length_a   1.000
_cell.length_b   1.000
_cell.length_c   1.000
_cell.angle_alpha   90.00
_cell.angle_beta   90.00
_cell.angle_gamma   90.00
#
_symmetry.space_group_name_H-M   'P 1'
#
loop_
_entity.id
_entity.type
_entity.pdbx_description
1 polymer ?
#
loop_
_entity_poly.entity_id
_entity_poly.type
_entity_poly.pdbx_seq_one_letter_code
_entity_poly.pdbx_strand_id
1 'polypeptide(L)'
;MSEDLSLKDKVFRSFLEDPSLGPEQMAAKLNAKYNSVKDAFAKLARDGLLQRSGRGNYEPNYAGIVIHLMGRIEALEKQVK
;
A
#
# COMPACT_ATOMS: atom_id res chain seq x y z
N MET A 1 11.97 8.24 14.33
CA MET A 1 11.17 8.17 13.58
C MET A 1 11.49 7.82 12.29
N SER A 2 10.92 7.18 11.73
CA SER A 2 11.34 6.67 10.67
C SER A 2 10.89 7.26 9.49
N GLU A 3 11.73 7.95 8.95
CA GLU A 3 11.42 8.48 7.76
C GLU A 3 11.74 7.55 6.68
N ASP A 4 12.32 6.40 7.01
CA ASP A 4 12.76 5.49 5.98
C ASP A 4 11.72 4.45 5.67
N LEU A 5 10.54 4.90 5.27
CA LEU A 5 9.53 3.98 4.80
C LEU A 5 9.96 3.38 3.47
N SER A 6 9.69 2.10 3.27
CA SER A 6 9.95 1.48 1.98
C SER A 6 9.07 2.11 0.91
N LEU A 7 9.44 1.94 -0.34
CA LEU A 7 8.61 2.47 -1.42
C LEU A 7 7.21 1.87 -1.38
N LYS A 8 7.12 0.58 -1.04
CA LYS A 8 5.83 -0.09 -0.91
C LYS A 8 4.94 0.61 0.10
N ASP A 9 5.52 0.98 1.26
CA ASP A 9 4.76 1.66 2.31
C ASP A 9 4.35 3.07 1.88
N LYS A 10 5.24 3.77 1.19
CA LYS A 10 4.92 5.11 0.69
C LYS A 10 3.80 5.07 -0.32
N VAL A 11 3.84 4.09 -1.21
CA VAL A 11 2.80 3.91 -2.22
C VAL A 11 1.47 3.59 -1.54
N PHE A 12 1.48 2.69 -0.58
CA PHE A 12 0.27 2.30 0.12
C PHE A 12 -0.36 3.50 0.85
N ARG A 13 0.47 4.23 1.58
CA ARG A 13 -0.01 5.40 2.32
C ARG A 13 -0.60 6.45 1.38
N SER A 14 0.11 6.77 0.29
CA SER A 14 -0.37 7.76 -0.66
C SER A 14 -1.64 7.30 -1.35
N PHE A 15 -1.75 6.01 -1.63
CA PHE A 15 -2.94 5.45 -2.26
C PHE A 15 -4.15 5.54 -1.35
N LEU A 16 -3.96 5.32 -0.04
CA LEU A 16 -5.07 5.45 0.91
C LEU A 16 -5.54 6.89 1.01
N GLU A 17 -4.63 7.85 0.85
CA GLU A 17 -4.99 9.25 0.88
C GLU A 17 -5.72 9.67 -0.39
N ASP A 18 -5.35 9.08 -1.53
CA ASP A 18 -5.98 9.42 -2.80
C ASP A 18 -6.04 8.17 -3.66
N PRO A 19 -7.11 7.38 -3.53
CA PRO A 19 -7.23 6.13 -4.27
C PRO A 19 -7.35 6.28 -5.78
N SER A 20 -7.48 7.51 -6.28
CA SER A 20 -7.55 7.72 -7.72
C SER A 20 -6.18 7.68 -8.38
N LEU A 21 -5.09 7.65 -7.60
CA LEU A 21 -3.74 7.65 -8.16
C LEU A 21 -3.40 6.28 -8.74
N GLY A 22 -3.09 6.25 -10.03
CA GLY A 22 -2.56 5.05 -10.66
C GLY A 22 -1.04 5.01 -10.55
N PRO A 23 -0.42 3.97 -11.12
CA PRO A 23 1.04 3.85 -11.02
C PRO A 23 1.80 5.02 -11.62
N GLU A 24 1.33 5.58 -12.73
CA GLU A 24 2.02 6.72 -13.34
C GLU A 24 1.96 7.96 -12.48
N GLN A 25 0.77 8.28 -11.99
CA GLN A 25 0.61 9.45 -11.14
C GLN A 25 1.35 9.26 -9.81
N MET A 26 1.34 8.06 -9.29
CA MET A 26 2.04 7.76 -8.05
C MET A 26 3.56 7.93 -8.22
N ALA A 27 4.09 7.46 -9.35
CA ALA A 27 5.51 7.60 -9.63
C ALA A 27 5.91 9.08 -9.67
N ALA A 28 5.08 9.90 -10.31
CA ALA A 28 5.34 11.34 -10.38
C ALA A 28 5.25 11.96 -8.99
N LYS A 29 4.24 11.59 -8.22
CA LYS A 29 4.05 12.17 -6.89
C LYS A 29 5.21 11.85 -5.96
N LEU A 30 5.70 10.62 -6.01
CA LEU A 30 6.76 10.17 -5.11
C LEU A 30 8.16 10.35 -5.69
N ASN A 31 8.24 10.88 -6.94
CA ASN A 31 9.51 11.05 -7.62
C ASN A 31 10.27 9.71 -7.65
N ALA A 32 9.57 8.66 -8.03
CA ALA A 32 10.11 7.31 -8.07
C ALA A 32 9.98 6.75 -9.47
N LYS A 33 10.71 5.67 -9.74
CA LYS A 33 10.66 5.03 -11.04
C LYS A 33 9.33 4.33 -11.23
N TYR A 34 8.76 4.46 -12.41
CA TYR A 34 7.47 3.86 -12.73
C TYR A 34 7.48 2.34 -12.48
N ASN A 35 8.54 1.64 -12.93
CA ASN A 35 8.58 0.19 -12.75
C ASN A 35 8.62 -0.22 -11.29
N SER A 36 9.29 0.57 -10.46
CA SER A 36 9.35 0.30 -9.02
C SER A 36 8.00 0.52 -8.37
N VAL A 37 7.29 1.57 -8.77
CA VAL A 37 5.96 1.86 -8.25
C VAL A 37 4.97 0.78 -8.70
N LYS A 38 5.06 0.38 -9.96
CA LYS A 38 4.20 -0.67 -10.50
C LYS A 38 4.40 -1.97 -9.72
N ASP A 39 5.64 -2.31 -9.41
CA ASP A 39 5.96 -3.48 -8.62
C ASP A 39 5.39 -3.38 -7.21
N ALA A 40 5.44 -2.18 -6.61
CA ALA A 40 4.89 -1.96 -5.28
C ALA A 40 3.37 -2.19 -5.28
N PHE A 41 2.67 -1.70 -6.32
CA PHE A 41 1.24 -1.96 -6.44
C PHE A 41 0.95 -3.46 -6.54
N ALA A 42 1.76 -4.18 -7.32
CA ALA A 42 1.56 -5.62 -7.48
C ALA A 42 1.77 -6.35 -6.15
N LYS A 43 2.77 -5.94 -5.38
CA LYS A 43 3.04 -6.55 -4.09
C LYS A 43 1.91 -6.27 -3.10
N LEU A 44 1.38 -5.05 -3.10
CA LEU A 44 0.26 -4.71 -2.23
C LEU A 44 -0.98 -5.51 -2.58
N ALA A 45 -1.22 -5.72 -3.87
CA ALA A 45 -2.35 -6.54 -4.31
C ALA A 45 -2.16 -7.99 -3.88
N ARG A 46 -0.92 -8.50 -3.98
CA ARG A 46 -0.63 -9.86 -3.55
C ARG A 46 -0.84 -10.04 -2.05
N ASP A 47 -0.55 -8.99 -1.27
CA ASP A 47 -0.73 -9.03 0.17
C ASP A 47 -2.18 -8.85 0.59
N GLY A 48 -3.08 -8.63 -0.36
CA GLY A 48 -4.49 -8.48 -0.05
C GLY A 48 -4.91 -7.09 0.39
N LEU A 49 -4.01 -6.11 0.27
CA LEU A 49 -4.32 -4.74 0.68
C LEU A 49 -4.96 -3.92 -0.42
N LEU A 50 -4.70 -4.29 -1.67
CA LEU A 50 -5.33 -3.68 -2.83
C LEU A 50 -5.92 -4.78 -3.69
N GLN A 51 -6.84 -4.41 -4.57
CA GLN A 51 -7.36 -5.35 -5.54
C GLN A 51 -7.46 -4.65 -6.89
N ARG A 52 -7.32 -5.42 -7.95
CA ARG A 52 -7.43 -4.87 -9.28
C ARG A 52 -8.89 -4.67 -9.62
N SER A 53 -9.20 -3.47 -10.13
CA SER A 53 -10.57 -3.20 -10.55
C SER A 53 -10.66 -3.10 -12.06
N GLY A 54 -9.58 -3.44 -12.75
CA GLY A 54 -9.56 -3.38 -14.21
C GLY A 54 -8.13 -3.29 -14.65
N ARG A 55 -7.94 -3.16 -15.96
CA ARG A 55 -6.59 -3.13 -16.49
C ARG A 55 -5.88 -1.86 -16.02
N GLY A 56 -4.85 -2.02 -15.24
CA GLY A 56 -4.06 -0.90 -14.75
C GLY A 56 -4.68 -0.11 -13.63
N ASN A 57 -5.85 -0.53 -13.14
CA ASN A 57 -6.53 0.19 -12.07
C ASN A 57 -6.55 -0.64 -10.80
N TYR A 58 -6.47 0.05 -9.67
CA TYR A 58 -6.49 -0.61 -8.37
C TYR A 58 -7.48 0.08 -7.45
N GLU A 59 -8.01 -0.68 -6.51
CA GLU A 59 -8.91 -0.18 -5.48
C GLU A 59 -8.42 -0.65 -4.13
N PRO A 60 -8.70 0.08 -3.05
CA PRO A 60 -8.37 -0.40 -1.72
C PRO A 60 -9.20 -1.64 -1.40
N ASN A 61 -8.57 -2.64 -0.81
CA ASN A 61 -9.31 -3.78 -0.29
C ASN A 61 -9.52 -3.54 1.19
N TYR A 62 -10.62 -2.90 1.55
CA TYR A 62 -10.83 -2.47 2.92
C TYR A 62 -10.84 -3.62 3.91
N ALA A 63 -11.45 -4.74 3.54
CA ALA A 63 -11.46 -5.90 4.41
C ALA A 63 -10.04 -6.41 4.67
N GLY A 64 -9.23 -6.50 3.62
CA GLY A 64 -7.84 -6.93 3.76
C GLY A 64 -7.03 -5.97 4.60
N ILE A 65 -7.27 -4.67 4.42
CA ILE A 65 -6.55 -3.64 5.18
C ILE A 65 -6.90 -3.74 6.65
N VAL A 66 -8.19 -3.89 6.97
CA VAL A 66 -8.63 -4.01 8.36
C VAL A 66 -8.01 -5.25 9.01
N ILE A 67 -8.03 -6.38 8.31
CA ILE A 67 -7.46 -7.61 8.85
C ILE A 67 -5.96 -7.43 9.08
N HIS A 68 -5.26 -6.80 8.15
CA HIS A 68 -3.83 -6.55 8.28
C HIS A 68 -3.53 -5.69 9.52
N LEU A 69 -4.30 -4.63 9.72
CA LEU A 69 -4.10 -3.73 10.86
C LEU A 69 -4.45 -4.42 12.16
N MET A 70 -5.49 -5.24 12.18
CA MET A 70 -5.86 -5.99 13.38
C MET A 70 -4.73 -6.95 13.78
N GLY A 71 -4.13 -7.60 12.80
CA GLY A 71 -3.01 -8.49 13.08
C GLY A 71 -1.84 -7.76 13.70
N ARG A 72 -1.56 -6.53 13.22
CA ARG A 72 -0.49 -5.73 13.79
C ARG A 72 -0.79 -5.29 15.22
N ILE A 73 -2.05 -4.93 15.49
CA ILE A 73 -2.44 -4.55 16.83
C ILE A 73 -2.30 -5.72 17.79
N GLU A 74 -2.72 -6.91 17.38
CA GLU A 74 -2.59 -8.10 18.21
C GLU A 74 -1.12 -8.40 18.50
N ALA A 75 -0.25 -8.25 17.50
CA ALA A 75 1.17 -8.49 17.71
C ALA A 75 1.76 -7.50 18.71
N LEU A 76 1.35 -6.23 18.63
CA LEU A 76 1.81 -5.23 19.59
C LEU A 76 1.32 -5.51 20.99
N GLU A 77 0.05 -5.94 21.13
CA GLU A 77 -0.49 -6.28 22.43
C GLU A 77 0.26 -7.43 23.09
N LYS A 78 0.64 -8.40 22.28
CA LYS A 78 1.41 -9.52 22.80
C LYS A 78 2.78 -9.11 23.28
N GLN A 79 3.38 -8.11 22.61
CA GLN A 79 4.69 -7.64 23.02
C GLN A 79 4.68 -6.86 24.31
N VAL A 80 3.56 -6.25 24.62
CA VAL A 80 3.46 -5.42 25.81
C VAL A 80 3.42 -6.28 27.07
N LYS A 81 2.99 -7.50 26.96
CA LYS A 81 3.00 -8.39 28.11
C LYS A 81 4.38 -8.99 28.30
#